data_a1f84ec7ee2ddf705a1cfc321bc1f1ae
#
_entry.id   a1f84ec7ee2ddf705a1cfc321bc1f1ae
#
_cell.length_a   1.000
_cell.length_b   1.000
_cell.length_c   1.000
_cell.angle_alpha   90.00
_cell.angle_beta   90.00
_cell.angle_gamma   90.00
#
_symmetry.space_group_name_H-M   'P 1'
#
loop_
_entity.id
_entity.type
_entity.pdbx_description
1 polymer ?
#
loop_
_entity_poly.entity_id
_entity_poly.type
_entity_poly.pdbx_seq_one_letter_code
_entity_poly.pdbx_strand_id
1 'polypeptide(L)'
;MIDTFGCPECPPQDCPTFLERSVHQKFQNAIKSYNIIVVYGESRQGKTWTIERYCPAQLRIGCNASMNVDQLKKEMLHVVGLDVHTVEHSVTEEYSEGCTASSSVGSEMLISAGMDATLSSAHRETLTTTYDTVDLTKNNDFLNAIKQNSSGKYFVFDNFHYLPPAVQQQFCSLLKEFNYQGIKIIIVGVWKDASRITALAPDLLNRCAHIDVGTWSVEELETVCARGSQALNIEIDSEARAMFIRCAANNIGIFKDFLQKYCQEFSVYQTQTSKKMLSDSSSTIKVAEEVIAEAYTPLHDRIINLAMPQRDRKDSKRMRLKIVIAVLRLIVEDADAKTKIGIHLNTIKS
;
A
#
# COMPACT_ATOMS: atom_id res chain seq x y z
N MET A 1 8.50 0.46 24.28
CA MET A 1 7.84 1.66 23.70
C MET A 1 7.55 1.51 22.21
N ILE A 2 8.50 1.10 21.39
CA ILE A 2 8.26 0.89 19.94
C ILE A 2 7.10 -0.10 19.71
N ASP A 3 7.06 -1.20 20.45
CA ASP A 3 5.98 -2.19 20.35
C ASP A 3 4.64 -1.69 20.89
N THR A 4 4.63 -0.61 21.67
CA THR A 4 3.42 -0.03 22.25
C THR A 4 2.84 1.07 21.36
N PHE A 5 3.58 2.15 21.16
CA PHE A 5 3.12 3.31 20.41
C PHE A 5 3.77 3.47 19.03
N GLY A 6 4.85 2.73 18.74
CA GLY A 6 5.44 2.74 17.40
C GLY A 6 4.50 2.19 16.33
N CYS A 7 4.85 2.47 15.09
CA CYS A 7 4.13 1.97 13.91
C CYS A 7 5.06 1.07 13.08
N PRO A 8 5.48 -0.11 13.59
CA PRO A 8 6.30 -1.03 12.82
C PRO A 8 5.52 -1.50 11.59
N GLU A 9 6.23 -1.85 10.51
CA GLU A 9 5.61 -2.35 9.28
C GLU A 9 4.82 -3.64 9.54
N CYS A 10 5.36 -4.52 10.38
CA CYS A 10 4.68 -5.73 10.81
C CYS A 10 4.26 -5.56 12.29
N PRO A 11 2.96 -5.56 12.61
CA PRO A 11 2.51 -5.40 13.99
C PRO A 11 2.88 -6.64 14.80
N PRO A 12 3.43 -6.44 16.03
CA PRO A 12 3.60 -7.54 16.95
C PRO A 12 2.25 -8.21 17.23
N GLN A 13 2.24 -9.54 17.33
CA GLN A 13 1.00 -10.29 17.62
C GLN A 13 0.35 -9.83 18.94
N ASP A 14 1.18 -9.47 19.92
CA ASP A 14 0.78 -9.03 21.25
C ASP A 14 0.87 -7.52 21.44
N CYS A 15 0.65 -6.72 20.39
CA CYS A 15 0.67 -5.28 20.48
C CYS A 15 -0.45 -4.79 21.44
N PRO A 16 -0.12 -4.19 22.60
CA PRO A 16 -1.11 -3.82 23.61
C PRO A 16 -2.08 -2.74 23.10
N THR A 17 -1.65 -1.93 22.16
CA THR A 17 -2.47 -0.86 21.57
C THR A 17 -3.27 -1.31 20.36
N PHE A 18 -3.20 -2.58 19.96
CA PHE A 18 -4.08 -3.09 18.92
C PHE A 18 -5.52 -3.12 19.42
N LEU A 19 -6.37 -2.36 18.75
CA LEU A 19 -7.80 -2.31 19.04
C LEU A 19 -8.57 -3.03 17.93
N GLU A 20 -9.35 -4.04 18.31
CA GLU A 20 -10.25 -4.71 17.38
C GLU A 20 -11.45 -3.81 17.06
N ARG A 21 -11.64 -3.53 15.77
CA ARG A 21 -12.69 -2.66 15.24
C ARG A 21 -13.65 -3.46 14.36
N SER A 22 -14.82 -2.92 14.11
CA SER A 22 -15.82 -3.57 13.22
C SER A 22 -15.27 -3.88 11.82
N VAL A 23 -14.33 -3.08 11.31
CA VAL A 23 -13.68 -3.31 10.02
C VAL A 23 -12.87 -4.63 10.01
N HIS A 24 -12.29 -5.03 11.13
CA HIS A 24 -11.52 -6.27 11.22
C HIS A 24 -12.44 -7.49 11.05
N GLN A 25 -13.63 -7.46 11.65
CA GLN A 25 -14.63 -8.52 11.44
C GLN A 25 -15.12 -8.56 10.00
N LYS A 26 -15.35 -7.40 9.37
CA LYS A 26 -15.70 -7.32 7.95
C LYS A 26 -14.61 -7.92 7.07
N PHE A 27 -13.34 -7.60 7.35
CA PHE A 27 -12.20 -8.15 6.61
C PHE A 27 -12.07 -9.66 6.80
N GLN A 28 -12.22 -10.18 8.03
CA GLN A 28 -12.21 -11.62 8.30
C GLN A 28 -13.32 -12.37 7.55
N ASN A 29 -14.51 -11.78 7.46
CA ASN A 29 -15.60 -12.36 6.67
C ASN A 29 -15.29 -12.30 5.17
N ALA A 30 -14.67 -11.22 4.70
CA ALA A 30 -14.31 -11.05 3.30
C ALA A 30 -13.26 -12.09 2.84
N ILE A 31 -12.21 -12.36 3.62
CA ILE A 31 -11.20 -13.37 3.25
C ILE A 31 -11.76 -14.80 3.19
N LYS A 32 -12.90 -15.07 3.82
CA LYS A 32 -13.57 -16.38 3.75
C LYS A 32 -14.49 -16.52 2.52
N SER A 33 -14.98 -15.41 1.98
CA SER A 33 -16.07 -15.41 1.01
C SER A 33 -15.72 -14.84 -0.36
N TYR A 34 -14.63 -14.09 -0.50
CA TYR A 34 -14.28 -13.39 -1.74
C TYR A 34 -12.87 -13.69 -2.18
N ASN A 35 -12.68 -13.88 -3.48
CA ASN A 35 -11.35 -13.98 -4.07
C ASN A 35 -10.72 -12.58 -4.29
N ILE A 36 -11.54 -11.56 -4.51
CA ILE A 36 -11.06 -10.20 -4.74
C ILE A 36 -11.52 -9.30 -3.60
N ILE A 37 -10.56 -8.64 -2.95
CA ILE A 37 -10.80 -7.73 -1.83
C ILE A 37 -10.09 -6.40 -2.12
N VAL A 38 -10.78 -5.30 -1.93
CA VAL A 38 -10.22 -3.95 -2.03
C VAL A 38 -10.20 -3.33 -0.63
N VAL A 39 -9.00 -3.07 -0.12
CA VAL A 39 -8.78 -2.42 1.17
C VAL A 39 -8.35 -0.98 0.93
N TYR A 40 -9.14 -0.03 1.39
CA TYR A 40 -8.89 1.39 1.14
C TYR A 40 -9.11 2.24 2.39
N GLY A 41 -8.79 3.51 2.29
CA GLY A 41 -8.81 4.49 3.37
C GLY A 41 -7.58 5.38 3.32
N GLU A 42 -7.55 6.42 4.12
CA GLU A 42 -6.42 7.35 4.18
C GLU A 42 -5.11 6.68 4.60
N SER A 43 -3.99 7.35 4.36
CA SER A 43 -2.68 6.86 4.81
C SER A 43 -2.65 6.71 6.34
N ARG A 44 -1.91 5.70 6.83
CA ARG A 44 -1.66 5.49 8.27
C ARG A 44 -2.91 5.17 9.12
N GLN A 45 -4.01 4.69 8.50
CA GLN A 45 -5.23 4.26 9.21
C GLN A 45 -5.24 2.78 9.63
N GLY A 46 -4.14 2.04 9.40
CA GLY A 46 -3.99 0.65 9.84
C GLY A 46 -4.32 -0.40 8.78
N LYS A 47 -4.36 -0.05 7.47
CA LYS A 47 -4.60 -1.01 6.37
C LYS A 47 -3.65 -2.21 6.41
N THR A 48 -2.36 -1.95 6.45
CA THR A 48 -1.31 -2.98 6.50
C THR A 48 -1.46 -3.86 7.73
N TRP A 49 -1.72 -3.26 8.89
CA TRP A 49 -1.92 -4.00 10.15
C TRP A 49 -3.13 -4.93 10.11
N THR A 50 -4.23 -4.50 9.50
CA THR A 50 -5.42 -5.33 9.30
C THR A 50 -5.08 -6.57 8.46
N ILE A 51 -4.33 -6.39 7.36
CA ILE A 51 -3.97 -7.49 6.47
C ILE A 51 -2.99 -8.45 7.16
N GLU A 52 -1.91 -7.94 7.77
CA GLU A 52 -0.92 -8.77 8.46
C GLU A 52 -1.53 -9.58 9.61
N ARG A 53 -2.44 -8.98 10.35
CA ARG A 53 -3.09 -9.64 11.49
C ARG A 53 -3.98 -10.81 11.08
N TYR A 54 -4.77 -10.63 10.01
CA TYR A 54 -5.83 -11.59 9.65
C TYR A 54 -5.54 -12.38 8.37
N CYS A 55 -4.50 -12.04 7.64
CA CYS A 55 -4.04 -12.74 6.45
C CYS A 55 -2.50 -12.87 6.44
N PRO A 56 -1.89 -13.52 7.47
CA PRO A 56 -0.43 -13.54 7.63
C PRO A 56 0.29 -14.33 6.53
N ALA A 57 -0.37 -15.32 5.93
CA ALA A 57 0.19 -16.14 4.85
C ALA A 57 -0.13 -15.53 3.48
N GLN A 58 0.33 -14.33 3.21
CA GLN A 58 0.09 -13.57 1.99
C GLN A 58 1.34 -13.50 1.10
N LEU A 59 1.13 -13.21 -0.19
CA LEU A 59 2.16 -12.97 -1.18
C LEU A 59 2.15 -11.47 -1.52
N ARG A 60 3.07 -10.69 -0.94
CA ARG A 60 3.05 -9.23 -1.04
C ARG A 60 3.84 -8.72 -2.25
N ILE A 61 3.25 -7.78 -2.97
CA ILE A 61 3.81 -7.10 -4.12
C ILE A 61 3.68 -5.58 -3.88
N GLY A 62 4.82 -4.89 -3.79
CA GLY A 62 4.87 -3.44 -3.63
C GLY A 62 4.72 -2.74 -4.97
N CYS A 63 3.65 -1.98 -5.16
CA CYS A 63 3.40 -1.24 -6.40
C CYS A 63 4.10 0.13 -6.40
N ASN A 64 4.64 0.53 -7.54
CA ASN A 64 5.27 1.83 -7.75
C ASN A 64 4.96 2.42 -9.14
N ALA A 65 5.32 3.68 -9.35
CA ALA A 65 4.98 4.44 -10.55
C ALA A 65 5.69 3.97 -11.85
N SER A 66 6.75 3.19 -11.74
CA SER A 66 7.51 2.69 -12.89
C SER A 66 7.00 1.34 -13.43
N MET A 67 6.13 0.65 -12.69
CA MET A 67 5.64 -0.67 -13.05
C MET A 67 4.59 -0.64 -14.16
N ASN A 68 4.68 -1.62 -15.05
CA ASN A 68 3.65 -1.96 -16.04
C ASN A 68 2.98 -3.31 -15.68
N VAL A 69 1.99 -3.74 -16.47
CA VAL A 69 1.25 -4.99 -16.19
C VAL A 69 2.12 -6.23 -16.29
N ASP A 70 3.06 -6.27 -17.23
CA ASP A 70 3.96 -7.42 -17.38
C ASP A 70 4.92 -7.53 -16.20
N GLN A 71 5.38 -6.41 -15.66
CA GLN A 71 6.15 -6.41 -14.42
C GLN A 71 5.33 -6.89 -13.23
N LEU A 72 4.05 -6.49 -13.11
CA LEU A 72 3.16 -7.01 -12.07
C LEU A 72 2.97 -8.54 -12.22
N LYS A 73 2.81 -9.06 -13.43
CA LYS A 73 2.75 -10.51 -13.70
C LYS A 73 4.05 -11.22 -13.31
N LYS A 74 5.21 -10.62 -13.63
CA LYS A 74 6.53 -11.15 -13.23
C LYS A 74 6.67 -11.20 -11.71
N GLU A 75 6.29 -10.13 -11.00
CA GLU A 75 6.30 -10.12 -9.54
C GLU A 75 5.37 -11.19 -8.94
N MET A 76 4.19 -11.41 -9.54
CA MET A 76 3.30 -12.50 -9.11
C MET A 76 3.96 -13.87 -9.25
N LEU A 77 4.70 -14.12 -10.34
CA LEU A 77 5.43 -15.38 -10.53
C LEU A 77 6.60 -15.47 -9.55
N HIS A 78 7.36 -14.41 -9.38
CA HIS A 78 8.50 -14.38 -8.46
C HIS A 78 8.10 -14.70 -7.01
N VAL A 79 7.03 -14.11 -6.49
CA VAL A 79 6.58 -14.36 -5.11
C VAL A 79 6.02 -15.76 -4.87
N VAL A 80 5.71 -16.52 -5.92
CA VAL A 80 5.36 -17.95 -5.84
C VAL A 80 6.53 -18.87 -6.14
N GLY A 81 7.75 -18.30 -6.32
CA GLY A 81 8.99 -19.06 -6.55
C GLY A 81 9.23 -19.47 -8.00
N LEU A 82 8.59 -18.79 -8.96
CA LEU A 82 8.80 -19.00 -10.40
C LEU A 82 9.55 -17.82 -10.99
N ASP A 83 10.78 -18.06 -11.46
CA ASP A 83 11.56 -17.03 -12.14
C ASP A 83 11.27 -17.02 -13.65
N VAL A 84 10.98 -15.84 -14.19
CA VAL A 84 10.78 -15.63 -15.62
C VAL A 84 12.09 -15.14 -16.22
N HIS A 85 12.81 -16.00 -16.92
CA HIS A 85 13.90 -15.56 -17.76
C HIS A 85 13.34 -14.89 -19.01
N THR A 86 13.55 -13.60 -19.16
CA THR A 86 13.25 -12.88 -20.40
C THR A 86 14.31 -13.29 -21.41
N VAL A 87 13.97 -14.13 -22.38
CA VAL A 87 14.79 -14.35 -23.57
C VAL A 87 14.67 -13.08 -24.39
N GLU A 88 15.64 -12.18 -24.33
CA GLU A 88 15.77 -11.10 -25.29
C GLU A 88 16.07 -11.73 -26.65
N HIS A 89 15.10 -11.81 -27.53
CA HIS A 89 15.33 -12.07 -28.94
C HIS A 89 16.00 -10.83 -29.53
N SER A 90 17.33 -10.80 -29.55
CA SER A 90 18.05 -9.93 -30.46
C SER A 90 17.87 -10.50 -31.86
N VAL A 91 16.93 -9.97 -32.64
CA VAL A 91 16.84 -10.21 -34.06
C VAL A 91 17.99 -9.42 -34.70
N THR A 92 19.13 -10.06 -34.86
CA THR A 92 20.17 -9.56 -35.76
C THR A 92 19.73 -10.01 -37.18
N GLU A 93 19.17 -9.11 -37.96
CA GLU A 93 19.02 -9.30 -39.39
C GLU A 93 20.40 -9.30 -40.04
N GLU A 94 21.03 -10.45 -40.15
CA GLU A 94 22.11 -10.66 -41.13
C GLU A 94 21.48 -11.08 -42.46
N TYR A 95 21.51 -10.14 -43.39
CA TYR A 95 21.28 -10.45 -44.82
C TYR A 95 22.43 -11.30 -45.29
N SER A 96 22.23 -12.58 -45.49
CA SER A 96 23.06 -13.41 -46.37
C SER A 96 22.16 -14.26 -47.26
N GLU A 97 22.32 -14.05 -48.53
CA GLU A 97 21.66 -14.80 -49.60
C GLU A 97 21.94 -16.30 -49.51
N GLY A 98 20.89 -17.08 -49.59
CA GLY A 98 20.91 -18.45 -50.14
C GLY A 98 21.25 -19.55 -49.16
N CYS A 99 20.20 -20.12 -48.55
CA CYS A 99 20.00 -21.58 -48.47
C CYS A 99 18.61 -21.90 -47.90
N THR A 100 17.83 -22.62 -48.69
CA THR A 100 16.57 -23.25 -48.28
C THR A 100 16.82 -24.31 -47.22
N ALA A 101 16.29 -24.11 -46.00
CA ALA A 101 16.14 -25.19 -45.06
C ALA A 101 14.84 -24.99 -44.26
N SER A 102 14.01 -26.01 -44.33
CA SER A 102 12.72 -26.15 -43.68
C SER A 102 12.84 -26.02 -42.14
N SER A 103 12.03 -25.15 -41.59
CA SER A 103 11.97 -24.91 -40.17
C SER A 103 11.19 -26.00 -39.43
N SER A 104 11.87 -26.76 -38.62
CA SER A 104 11.31 -27.38 -37.44
C SER A 104 12.14 -26.89 -36.26
N VAL A 105 11.68 -25.81 -35.61
CA VAL A 105 12.33 -25.31 -34.41
C VAL A 105 11.82 -26.10 -33.22
N GLY A 106 12.47 -27.21 -32.98
CA GLY A 106 12.43 -27.93 -31.73
C GLY A 106 13.43 -27.31 -30.75
N SER A 107 13.11 -27.41 -29.49
CA SER A 107 13.73 -26.85 -28.28
C SER A 107 15.18 -27.23 -27.96
N GLU A 108 16.02 -27.53 -28.99
CA GLU A 108 17.38 -28.07 -28.75
C GLU A 108 18.55 -27.12 -29.01
N MET A 109 18.33 -25.83 -29.17
CA MET A 109 19.40 -24.91 -29.59
C MET A 109 19.97 -24.02 -28.48
N LEU A 110 20.02 -24.49 -27.26
CA LEU A 110 20.65 -23.76 -26.13
C LEU A 110 21.88 -24.44 -25.51
N ILE A 111 22.45 -25.45 -26.17
CA ILE A 111 23.66 -26.12 -25.67
C ILE A 111 24.73 -26.18 -26.79
N SER A 112 25.17 -25.00 -27.26
CA SER A 112 26.43 -24.93 -28.01
C SER A 112 27.00 -23.52 -28.04
N ALA A 113 27.29 -22.97 -26.88
CA ALA A 113 28.33 -21.95 -26.77
C ALA A 113 29.52 -22.61 -26.10
N GLY A 114 30.51 -22.88 -26.93
CA GLY A 114 31.64 -23.70 -26.59
C GLY A 114 32.48 -23.21 -25.41
N MET A 115 32.96 -24.19 -24.69
CA MET A 115 34.26 -24.09 -24.03
C MET A 115 34.93 -25.45 -24.18
N ASP A 116 35.97 -25.48 -25.03
CA ASP A 116 37.03 -26.44 -24.94
C ASP A 116 37.63 -26.37 -23.52
N ALA A 117 37.55 -27.42 -22.78
CA ALA A 117 38.38 -27.65 -21.61
C ALA A 117 38.56 -29.15 -21.41
N THR A 118 39.77 -29.53 -21.56
CA THR A 118 40.41 -30.82 -21.30
C THR A 118 39.92 -31.56 -20.06
N LEU A 119 39.78 -32.88 -20.24
CA LEU A 119 39.43 -33.89 -19.26
C LEU A 119 40.12 -33.73 -17.90
N SER A 120 39.33 -33.79 -16.85
CA SER A 120 39.66 -34.57 -15.66
C SER A 120 38.35 -35.06 -15.00
N SER A 121 38.32 -36.37 -14.79
CA SER A 121 37.19 -37.10 -14.20
C SER A 121 36.95 -36.70 -12.78
N ALA A 122 35.81 -36.05 -12.53
CA ALA A 122 35.19 -35.96 -11.22
C ALA A 122 33.67 -36.06 -11.42
N HIS A 123 33.07 -36.97 -10.69
CA HIS A 123 31.61 -37.14 -10.63
C HIS A 123 30.97 -35.80 -10.27
N ARG A 124 30.34 -35.18 -11.25
CA ARG A 124 29.46 -34.04 -11.08
C ARG A 124 28.07 -34.56 -11.22
N GLU A 125 27.36 -34.70 -10.11
CA GLU A 125 25.91 -34.76 -10.13
C GLU A 125 25.41 -33.44 -10.71
N THR A 126 25.00 -33.47 -11.96
CA THR A 126 24.33 -32.36 -12.61
C THR A 126 22.90 -32.34 -12.09
N LEU A 127 22.63 -31.55 -11.07
CA LEU A 127 21.29 -31.17 -10.74
C LEU A 127 20.75 -30.34 -11.92
N THR A 128 20.08 -30.99 -12.82
CA THR A 128 19.33 -30.34 -13.90
C THR A 128 18.07 -29.76 -13.27
N THR A 129 18.14 -28.52 -12.82
CA THR A 129 16.96 -27.75 -12.44
C THR A 129 16.28 -27.37 -13.75
N THR A 130 15.25 -28.10 -14.15
CA THR A 130 14.36 -27.69 -15.23
C THR A 130 13.53 -26.51 -14.72
N TYR A 131 13.88 -25.32 -15.18
CA TYR A 131 13.05 -24.13 -14.96
C TYR A 131 11.94 -24.16 -16.00
N ASP A 132 10.69 -24.33 -15.54
CA ASP A 132 9.53 -24.14 -16.40
C ASP A 132 9.42 -22.64 -16.70
N THR A 133 9.75 -22.26 -17.93
CA THR A 133 9.61 -20.88 -18.39
C THR A 133 8.14 -20.61 -18.72
N VAL A 134 7.51 -19.75 -17.90
CA VAL A 134 6.14 -19.33 -18.16
C VAL A 134 6.09 -18.28 -19.25
N ASP A 135 5.37 -18.54 -20.32
CA ASP A 135 5.14 -17.58 -21.40
C ASP A 135 4.10 -16.54 -20.99
N LEU A 136 4.56 -15.32 -20.65
CA LEU A 136 3.69 -14.21 -20.25
C LEU A 136 2.77 -13.71 -21.37
N THR A 137 3.06 -14.01 -22.63
CA THR A 137 2.19 -13.64 -23.76
C THR A 137 0.94 -14.52 -23.82
N LYS A 138 1.00 -15.73 -23.26
CA LYS A 138 -0.11 -16.66 -23.14
C LYS A 138 -0.77 -16.53 -21.76
N ASN A 139 -1.87 -15.80 -21.72
CA ASN A 139 -2.57 -15.54 -20.46
C ASN A 139 -2.94 -16.81 -19.67
N ASN A 140 -3.31 -17.88 -20.37
CA ASN A 140 -3.67 -19.16 -19.73
C ASN A 140 -2.49 -19.84 -19.05
N ASP A 141 -1.29 -19.81 -19.63
CA ASP A 141 -0.10 -20.42 -19.05
C ASP A 141 0.30 -19.68 -17.76
N PHE A 142 0.26 -18.34 -17.80
CA PHE A 142 0.45 -17.50 -16.62
C PHE A 142 -0.57 -17.82 -15.51
N LEU A 143 -1.87 -17.86 -15.84
CA LEU A 143 -2.92 -18.11 -14.86
C LEU A 143 -2.80 -19.51 -14.22
N ASN A 144 -2.48 -20.52 -15.03
CA ASN A 144 -2.26 -21.88 -14.54
C ASN A 144 -1.05 -21.95 -13.61
N ALA A 145 0.07 -21.34 -13.98
CA ALA A 145 1.28 -21.28 -13.16
C ALA A 145 1.01 -20.63 -11.80
N ILE A 146 0.32 -19.49 -11.79
CA ILE A 146 -0.06 -18.79 -10.54
C ILE A 146 -1.01 -19.65 -9.69
N LYS A 147 -2.03 -20.23 -10.31
CA LYS A 147 -3.02 -21.06 -9.59
C LYS A 147 -2.38 -22.27 -8.92
N GLN A 148 -1.48 -22.97 -9.60
CA GLN A 148 -0.80 -24.15 -9.09
C GLN A 148 0.16 -23.83 -7.93
N ASN A 149 0.84 -22.68 -8.00
CA ASN A 149 1.93 -22.34 -7.08
C ASN A 149 1.52 -21.39 -5.95
N SER A 150 0.37 -20.71 -6.03
CA SER A 150 -0.08 -19.79 -4.98
C SER A 150 -0.56 -20.46 -3.69
N SER A 151 -0.79 -21.79 -3.72
CA SER A 151 -1.32 -22.55 -2.56
C SER A 151 -2.58 -21.92 -1.95
N GLY A 152 -3.40 -21.26 -2.75
CA GLY A 152 -4.60 -20.54 -2.30
C GLY A 152 -4.37 -19.32 -1.41
N LYS A 153 -3.14 -18.79 -1.38
CA LYS A 153 -2.78 -17.56 -0.68
C LYS A 153 -3.26 -16.34 -1.45
N TYR A 154 -3.45 -15.22 -0.73
CA TYR A 154 -3.75 -13.93 -1.36
C TYR A 154 -2.48 -13.26 -1.86
N PHE A 155 -2.52 -12.76 -3.11
CA PHE A 155 -1.58 -11.76 -3.60
C PHE A 155 -2.03 -10.39 -3.10
N VAL A 156 -1.18 -9.69 -2.39
CA VAL A 156 -1.46 -8.35 -1.84
C VAL A 156 -0.70 -7.31 -2.64
N PHE A 157 -1.42 -6.55 -3.45
CA PHE A 157 -0.87 -5.42 -4.19
C PHE A 157 -0.91 -4.19 -3.30
N ASP A 158 0.19 -3.92 -2.61
CA ASP A 158 0.31 -2.76 -1.73
C ASP A 158 0.66 -1.51 -2.51
N ASN A 159 0.13 -0.37 -2.07
CA ASN A 159 0.33 0.92 -2.74
C ASN A 159 -0.14 0.97 -4.21
N PHE A 160 -1.19 0.24 -4.55
CA PHE A 160 -1.73 0.14 -5.91
C PHE A 160 -2.04 1.51 -6.54
N HIS A 161 -2.33 2.50 -5.74
CA HIS A 161 -2.61 3.88 -6.16
C HIS A 161 -1.40 4.60 -6.78
N TYR A 162 -0.17 4.10 -6.61
CA TYR A 162 1.01 4.65 -7.26
C TYR A 162 1.18 4.18 -8.71
N LEU A 163 0.54 3.09 -9.10
CA LEU A 163 0.59 2.65 -10.50
C LEU A 163 0.00 3.72 -11.44
N PRO A 164 0.55 3.87 -12.67
CA PRO A 164 -0.05 4.71 -13.69
C PRO A 164 -1.53 4.33 -13.93
N PRO A 165 -2.44 5.29 -14.16
CA PRO A 165 -3.87 5.01 -14.36
C PRO A 165 -4.16 3.97 -15.45
N ALA A 166 -3.40 4.00 -16.55
CA ALA A 166 -3.52 3.01 -17.63
C ALA A 166 -3.18 1.58 -17.16
N VAL A 167 -2.14 1.44 -16.32
CA VAL A 167 -1.75 0.15 -15.72
C VAL A 167 -2.80 -0.33 -14.73
N GLN A 168 -3.34 0.57 -13.89
CA GLN A 168 -4.45 0.24 -12.99
C GLN A 168 -5.64 -0.31 -13.78
N GLN A 169 -6.02 0.34 -14.87
CA GLN A 169 -7.14 -0.09 -15.73
C GLN A 169 -6.87 -1.45 -16.38
N GLN A 170 -5.70 -1.64 -16.96
CA GLN A 170 -5.31 -2.91 -17.58
C GLN A 170 -5.27 -4.05 -16.55
N PHE A 171 -4.71 -3.82 -15.37
CA PHE A 171 -4.69 -4.82 -14.31
C PHE A 171 -6.09 -5.14 -13.80
N CYS A 172 -6.95 -4.13 -13.61
CA CYS A 172 -8.33 -4.34 -13.19
C CYS A 172 -9.14 -5.17 -14.21
N SER A 173 -8.83 -5.11 -15.49
CA SER A 173 -9.47 -5.97 -16.51
C SER A 173 -9.15 -7.46 -16.32
N LEU A 174 -7.99 -7.79 -15.72
CA LEU A 174 -7.59 -9.17 -15.41
C LEU A 174 -8.28 -9.73 -14.16
N LEU A 175 -8.80 -8.89 -13.28
CA LEU A 175 -9.40 -9.32 -12.01
C LEU A 175 -10.60 -10.26 -12.21
N LYS A 176 -11.34 -10.10 -13.32
CA LYS A 176 -12.44 -10.99 -13.66
C LYS A 176 -11.92 -12.42 -13.92
N GLU A 177 -10.83 -12.53 -14.65
CA GLU A 177 -10.19 -13.80 -14.96
C GLU A 177 -9.59 -14.43 -13.70
N PHE A 178 -8.88 -13.64 -12.88
CA PHE A 178 -8.37 -14.11 -11.58
C PHE A 178 -9.50 -14.66 -10.70
N ASN A 179 -10.62 -13.95 -10.61
CA ASN A 179 -11.77 -14.39 -9.84
C ASN A 179 -12.36 -15.70 -10.38
N TYR A 180 -12.47 -15.84 -11.70
CA TYR A 180 -12.96 -17.07 -12.35
C TYR A 180 -12.05 -18.27 -12.07
N GLN A 181 -10.74 -18.07 -12.10
CA GLN A 181 -9.74 -19.10 -11.80
C GLN A 181 -9.58 -19.40 -10.30
N GLY A 182 -10.24 -18.62 -9.42
CA GLY A 182 -10.10 -18.76 -7.97
C GLY A 182 -8.79 -18.20 -7.41
N ILE A 183 -8.08 -17.38 -8.20
CA ILE A 183 -6.86 -16.67 -7.75
C ILE A 183 -7.28 -15.54 -6.81
N LYS A 184 -6.66 -15.48 -5.64
CA LYS A 184 -7.03 -14.57 -4.57
C LYS A 184 -6.19 -13.29 -4.59
N ILE A 185 -6.85 -12.14 -4.65
CA ILE A 185 -6.21 -10.83 -4.79
C ILE A 185 -6.72 -9.87 -3.70
N ILE A 186 -5.80 -9.18 -3.03
CA ILE A 186 -6.08 -8.01 -2.19
C ILE A 186 -5.43 -6.79 -2.83
N ILE A 187 -6.21 -5.77 -3.13
CA ILE A 187 -5.72 -4.49 -3.63
C ILE A 187 -5.75 -3.49 -2.48
N VAL A 188 -4.61 -2.86 -2.20
CA VAL A 188 -4.48 -1.86 -1.13
C VAL A 188 -4.19 -0.50 -1.73
N GLY A 189 -5.00 0.49 -1.36
CA GLY A 189 -4.81 1.84 -1.86
C GLY A 189 -5.22 2.95 -0.90
N VAL A 190 -4.75 4.15 -1.20
CA VAL A 190 -5.13 5.38 -0.48
C VAL A 190 -6.20 6.08 -1.31
N TRP A 191 -7.44 5.66 -1.15
CA TRP A 191 -8.62 6.25 -1.78
C TRP A 191 -9.65 6.61 -0.72
N LYS A 192 -10.48 7.62 -0.99
CA LYS A 192 -11.56 8.03 -0.09
C LYS A 192 -12.81 7.15 -0.24
N ASP A 193 -12.98 6.49 -1.39
CA ASP A 193 -14.12 5.62 -1.66
C ASP A 193 -13.75 4.43 -2.56
N ALA A 194 -14.60 3.43 -2.56
CA ALA A 194 -14.43 2.21 -3.37
C ALA A 194 -14.70 2.43 -4.85
N SER A 195 -15.30 3.57 -5.24
CA SER A 195 -15.80 3.81 -6.60
C SER A 195 -14.69 3.76 -7.65
N ARG A 196 -13.45 4.05 -7.26
CA ARG A 196 -12.32 4.06 -8.19
C ARG A 196 -12.04 2.69 -8.80
N ILE A 197 -12.01 1.63 -8.01
CA ILE A 197 -11.78 0.27 -8.53
C ILE A 197 -13.00 -0.24 -9.27
N THR A 198 -14.22 0.01 -8.78
CA THR A 198 -15.44 -0.36 -9.47
C THR A 198 -15.63 0.38 -10.78
N ALA A 199 -15.18 1.65 -10.88
CA ALA A 199 -15.15 2.38 -12.13
C ALA A 199 -14.16 1.80 -13.15
N LEU A 200 -13.03 1.25 -12.68
CA LEU A 200 -12.04 0.58 -13.54
C LEU A 200 -12.47 -0.83 -13.97
N ALA A 201 -13.30 -1.50 -13.19
CA ALA A 201 -13.79 -2.84 -13.45
C ALA A 201 -15.27 -2.98 -13.05
N PRO A 202 -16.22 -2.42 -13.81
CA PRO A 202 -17.65 -2.46 -13.48
C PRO A 202 -18.20 -3.88 -13.34
N ASP A 203 -17.64 -4.83 -14.07
CA ASP A 203 -18.01 -6.25 -14.06
C ASP A 203 -17.73 -6.94 -12.71
N LEU A 204 -16.92 -6.33 -11.84
CA LEU A 204 -16.64 -6.83 -10.51
C LEU A 204 -17.60 -6.31 -9.45
N LEU A 205 -18.56 -5.47 -9.83
CA LEU A 205 -19.62 -5.03 -8.92
C LEU A 205 -20.30 -6.28 -8.32
N ASN A 206 -20.37 -6.38 -7.01
CA ASN A 206 -20.88 -7.54 -6.27
C ASN A 206 -20.01 -8.82 -6.29
N ARG A 207 -18.82 -8.81 -6.93
CA ARG A 207 -17.88 -9.94 -6.94
C ARG A 207 -16.61 -9.69 -6.14
N CYS A 208 -16.46 -8.50 -5.59
CA CYS A 208 -15.37 -8.12 -4.72
C CYS A 208 -15.89 -7.54 -3.41
N ALA A 209 -15.13 -7.75 -2.34
CA ALA A 209 -15.39 -7.09 -1.07
C ALA A 209 -14.67 -5.75 -1.02
N HIS A 210 -15.36 -4.75 -0.48
CA HIS A 210 -14.81 -3.41 -0.25
C HIS A 210 -14.66 -3.19 1.25
N ILE A 211 -13.44 -3.00 1.70
CA ILE A 211 -13.07 -2.81 3.10
C ILE A 211 -12.56 -1.39 3.28
N ASP A 212 -13.41 -0.53 3.78
CA ASP A 212 -13.03 0.79 4.23
C ASP A 212 -12.46 0.70 5.64
N VAL A 213 -11.16 0.99 5.78
CA VAL A 213 -10.53 1.00 7.10
C VAL A 213 -11.03 2.18 7.93
N GLY A 214 -11.52 3.22 7.26
CA GLY A 214 -12.14 4.38 7.90
C GLY A 214 -11.19 5.19 8.77
N THR A 215 -11.73 6.24 9.34
CA THR A 215 -11.07 7.06 10.36
C THR A 215 -11.32 6.48 11.75
N TRP A 216 -10.53 6.88 12.72
CA TRP A 216 -10.67 6.47 14.12
C TRP A 216 -11.55 7.45 14.87
N SER A 217 -12.42 6.95 15.74
CA SER A 217 -13.20 7.81 16.62
C SER A 217 -12.35 8.31 17.79
N VAL A 218 -12.82 9.34 18.47
CA VAL A 218 -12.16 9.88 19.68
C VAL A 218 -12.05 8.79 20.75
N GLU A 219 -13.11 8.01 20.94
CA GLU A 219 -13.18 6.93 21.94
C GLU A 219 -12.21 5.79 21.60
N GLU A 220 -12.05 5.47 20.31
CA GLU A 220 -11.06 4.47 19.85
C GLU A 220 -9.64 4.96 20.15
N LEU A 221 -9.33 6.23 19.85
CA LEU A 221 -8.02 6.83 20.14
C LEU A 221 -7.74 6.90 21.64
N GLU A 222 -8.74 7.28 22.45
CA GLU A 222 -8.63 7.25 23.91
C GLU A 222 -8.34 5.84 24.44
N THR A 223 -9.01 4.83 23.89
CA THR A 223 -8.78 3.43 24.26
C THR A 223 -7.35 3.00 23.93
N VAL A 224 -6.81 3.39 22.77
CA VAL A 224 -5.42 3.12 22.38
C VAL A 224 -4.45 3.78 23.35
N CYS A 225 -4.68 5.05 23.71
CA CYS A 225 -3.88 5.78 24.68
C CYS A 225 -3.90 5.08 26.05
N ALA A 226 -5.08 4.73 26.55
CA ALA A 226 -5.24 4.08 27.85
C ALA A 226 -4.52 2.72 27.92
N ARG A 227 -4.68 1.87 26.90
CA ARG A 227 -3.99 0.57 26.82
C ARG A 227 -2.48 0.72 26.77
N GLY A 228 -1.98 1.66 25.95
CA GLY A 228 -0.54 1.92 25.87
C GLY A 228 0.03 2.49 27.16
N SER A 229 -0.68 3.39 27.79
CA SER A 229 -0.31 3.96 29.10
C SER A 229 -0.26 2.88 30.17
N GLN A 230 -1.22 1.98 30.20
CA GLN A 230 -1.23 0.82 31.12
C GLN A 230 -0.03 -0.10 30.86
N ALA A 231 0.27 -0.43 29.61
CA ALA A 231 1.39 -1.31 29.25
C ALA A 231 2.76 -0.71 29.63
N LEU A 232 2.89 0.60 29.59
CA LEU A 232 4.13 1.30 29.97
C LEU A 232 4.17 1.72 31.44
N ASN A 233 3.11 1.50 32.21
CA ASN A 233 2.94 1.96 33.59
C ASN A 233 3.12 3.49 33.71
N ILE A 234 2.45 4.23 32.82
CA ILE A 234 2.46 5.71 32.79
C ILE A 234 1.04 6.26 32.88
N GLU A 235 0.96 7.55 33.13
CA GLU A 235 -0.28 8.31 33.01
C GLU A 235 -0.02 9.58 32.20
N ILE A 236 -0.76 9.76 31.12
CA ILE A 236 -0.66 10.95 30.26
C ILE A 236 -1.74 11.92 30.69
N ASP A 237 -1.33 13.18 30.95
CA ASP A 237 -2.23 14.25 31.32
C ASP A 237 -3.41 14.41 30.37
N SER A 238 -4.57 14.75 30.93
CA SER A 238 -5.84 14.84 30.17
C SER A 238 -5.81 15.93 29.10
N GLU A 239 -5.16 17.06 29.38
CA GLU A 239 -5.05 18.18 28.44
C GLU A 239 -4.13 17.82 27.28
N ALA A 240 -2.97 17.19 27.56
CA ALA A 240 -2.05 16.70 26.56
C ALA A 240 -2.73 15.65 25.65
N ARG A 241 -3.44 14.69 26.26
CA ARG A 241 -4.19 13.68 25.52
C ARG A 241 -5.26 14.29 24.62
N ALA A 242 -6.07 15.21 25.14
CA ALA A 242 -7.10 15.89 24.37
C ALA A 242 -6.52 16.73 23.22
N MET A 243 -5.37 17.38 23.43
CA MET A 243 -4.66 18.10 22.38
C MET A 243 -4.20 17.16 21.28
N PHE A 244 -3.54 16.04 21.60
CA PHE A 244 -3.02 15.09 20.62
C PHE A 244 -4.15 14.43 19.81
N ILE A 245 -5.27 14.09 20.44
CA ILE A 245 -6.45 13.56 19.73
C ILE A 245 -6.97 14.57 18.70
N ARG A 246 -7.11 15.83 19.08
CA ARG A 246 -7.54 16.90 18.16
C ARG A 246 -6.56 17.10 17.00
N CYS A 247 -5.26 17.18 17.33
CA CYS A 247 -4.21 17.39 16.32
C CYS A 247 -4.01 16.18 15.38
N ALA A 248 -4.30 14.98 15.85
CA ALA A 248 -4.25 13.78 15.02
C ALA A 248 -5.33 13.71 13.93
N ALA A 249 -6.38 14.53 14.03
CA ALA A 249 -7.48 14.58 13.05
C ALA A 249 -8.01 13.18 12.68
N ASN A 250 -8.30 12.36 13.69
CA ASN A 250 -8.82 10.99 13.53
C ASN A 250 -7.85 10.02 12.81
N ASN A 251 -6.55 10.33 12.79
CA ASN A 251 -5.53 9.49 12.19
C ASN A 251 -4.71 8.77 13.25
N ILE A 252 -4.83 7.45 13.32
CA ILE A 252 -4.16 6.63 14.34
C ILE A 252 -2.63 6.68 14.24
N GLY A 253 -2.09 6.72 13.01
CA GLY A 253 -0.64 6.79 12.82
C GLY A 253 -0.07 8.10 13.36
N ILE A 254 -0.72 9.22 13.08
CA ILE A 254 -0.32 10.54 13.60
C ILE A 254 -0.51 10.57 15.12
N PHE A 255 -1.62 10.01 15.62
CA PHE A 255 -1.86 9.95 17.07
C PHE A 255 -0.77 9.15 17.81
N LYS A 256 -0.36 8.02 17.25
CA LYS A 256 0.74 7.22 17.80
C LYS A 256 2.08 7.96 17.79
N ASP A 257 2.35 8.76 16.76
CA ASP A 257 3.56 9.61 16.75
C ASP A 257 3.57 10.60 17.89
N PHE A 258 2.43 11.27 18.19
CA PHE A 258 2.32 12.12 19.36
C PHE A 258 2.65 11.37 20.65
N LEU A 259 2.03 10.22 20.87
CA LEU A 259 2.25 9.43 22.07
C LEU A 259 3.69 8.93 22.18
N GLN A 260 4.28 8.50 21.08
CA GLN A 260 5.67 8.03 21.05
C GLN A 260 6.65 9.17 21.37
N LYS A 261 6.52 10.33 20.71
CA LYS A 261 7.40 11.47 20.95
C LYS A 261 7.21 12.03 22.36
N TYR A 262 5.98 12.05 22.87
CA TYR A 262 5.71 12.48 24.22
C TYR A 262 6.37 11.56 25.27
N CYS A 263 6.32 10.25 25.05
CA CYS A 263 7.08 9.30 25.88
C CYS A 263 8.58 9.56 25.82
N GLN A 264 9.13 9.85 24.63
CA GLN A 264 10.55 10.17 24.46
C GLN A 264 10.97 11.44 25.20
N GLU A 265 10.15 12.49 25.16
CA GLU A 265 10.40 13.75 25.86
C GLU A 265 10.53 13.53 27.37
N PHE A 266 9.75 12.60 27.93
CA PHE A 266 9.85 12.20 29.34
C PHE A 266 10.82 11.04 29.60
N SER A 267 11.67 10.65 28.61
CA SER A 267 12.62 9.53 28.71
C SER A 267 11.97 8.19 29.09
N VAL A 268 10.76 7.93 28.57
CA VAL A 268 10.04 6.67 28.73
C VAL A 268 10.30 5.79 27.53
N TYR A 269 11.24 4.87 27.64
CA TYR A 269 11.62 3.94 26.56
C TYR A 269 11.16 2.51 26.82
N GLN A 270 10.77 2.18 28.04
CA GLN A 270 10.32 0.87 28.47
C GLN A 270 9.27 1.00 29.59
N THR A 271 8.64 -0.11 29.95
CA THR A 271 7.69 -0.15 31.07
C THR A 271 8.34 0.35 32.35
N GLN A 272 7.70 1.28 33.03
CA GLN A 272 8.21 1.92 34.25
C GLN A 272 7.97 1.04 35.48
N THR A 273 8.91 1.01 36.42
CA THR A 273 8.79 0.23 37.67
C THR A 273 7.75 0.81 38.60
N SER A 274 7.54 2.14 38.60
CA SER A 274 6.50 2.85 39.29
C SER A 274 5.69 3.70 38.34
N LYS A 275 4.43 3.93 38.65
CA LYS A 275 3.54 4.75 37.80
C LYS A 275 4.13 6.15 37.64
N LYS A 276 4.40 6.54 36.40
CA LYS A 276 5.00 7.83 36.04
C LYS A 276 3.96 8.74 35.38
N MET A 277 3.71 9.90 35.99
CA MET A 277 2.88 10.93 35.36
C MET A 277 3.66 11.69 34.31
N LEU A 278 3.08 11.85 33.13
CA LEU A 278 3.59 12.67 32.03
C LEU A 278 2.70 13.91 31.95
N SER A 279 3.13 15.01 32.54
CA SER A 279 2.38 16.26 32.60
C SER A 279 3.34 17.43 32.58
N ASP A 280 3.44 18.09 31.41
CA ASP A 280 4.16 19.35 31.23
C ASP A 280 3.63 20.05 29.98
N SER A 281 3.09 21.26 30.16
CA SER A 281 2.47 22.03 29.07
C SER A 281 3.48 22.44 28.02
N SER A 282 4.74 22.73 28.36
CA SER A 282 5.75 23.14 27.41
C SER A 282 6.16 21.97 26.51
N SER A 283 6.37 20.80 27.10
CA SER A 283 6.65 19.53 26.37
C SER A 283 5.46 19.12 25.49
N THR A 284 4.23 19.34 25.96
CA THR A 284 3.02 19.05 25.18
C THR A 284 2.96 19.89 23.90
N ILE A 285 3.18 21.20 24.02
CA ILE A 285 3.18 22.14 22.89
C ILE A 285 4.32 21.79 21.92
N LYS A 286 5.54 21.62 22.43
CA LYS A 286 6.72 21.26 21.64
C LYS A 286 6.48 19.99 20.79
N VAL A 287 6.01 18.92 21.42
CA VAL A 287 5.71 17.66 20.71
C VAL A 287 4.58 17.86 19.70
N ALA A 288 3.56 18.66 20.02
CA ALA A 288 2.48 18.95 19.10
C ALA A 288 3.00 19.66 17.85
N GLU A 289 3.83 20.69 18.01
CA GLU A 289 4.42 21.44 16.89
C GLU A 289 5.31 20.56 16.01
N GLU A 290 6.18 19.73 16.60
CA GLU A 290 7.06 18.81 15.87
C GLU A 290 6.28 17.80 15.04
N VAL A 291 5.30 17.10 15.64
CA VAL A 291 4.51 16.09 14.91
C VAL A 291 3.64 16.71 13.83
N ILE A 292 3.03 17.87 14.11
CA ILE A 292 2.25 18.60 13.10
C ILE A 292 3.14 19.03 11.93
N ALA A 293 4.32 19.55 12.20
CA ALA A 293 5.27 19.94 11.17
C ALA A 293 5.62 18.73 10.28
N GLU A 294 6.00 17.59 10.88
CA GLU A 294 6.36 16.39 10.12
C GLU A 294 5.19 15.79 9.33
N ALA A 295 4.00 15.73 9.94
CA ALA A 295 2.85 15.09 9.31
C ALA A 295 2.22 15.93 8.21
N TYR A 296 2.18 17.25 8.35
CA TYR A 296 1.39 18.13 7.50
C TYR A 296 2.21 19.08 6.61
N THR A 297 3.51 19.29 6.87
CA THR A 297 4.36 20.12 5.99
C THR A 297 4.38 19.59 4.55
N PRO A 298 4.51 18.29 4.28
CA PRO A 298 4.49 17.80 2.90
C PRO A 298 3.15 18.06 2.19
N LEU A 299 2.04 18.06 2.92
CA LEU A 299 0.72 18.41 2.38
C LEU A 299 0.61 19.92 2.13
N HIS A 300 1.08 20.74 3.06
CA HIS A 300 1.16 22.19 2.92
C HIS A 300 1.98 22.57 1.69
N ASP A 301 3.18 22.03 1.54
CA ASP A 301 4.05 22.30 0.40
C ASP A 301 3.42 21.86 -0.93
N ARG A 302 2.69 20.75 -0.93
CA ARG A 302 1.94 20.30 -2.09
C ARG A 302 0.81 21.28 -2.45
N ILE A 303 0.09 21.80 -1.48
CA ILE A 303 -0.96 22.82 -1.68
C ILE A 303 -0.33 24.11 -2.23
N ILE A 304 0.78 24.56 -1.64
CA ILE A 304 1.52 25.74 -2.11
C ILE A 304 2.00 25.54 -3.55
N ASN A 305 2.60 24.40 -3.86
CA ASN A 305 3.05 24.07 -5.21
C ASN A 305 1.91 24.01 -6.23
N LEU A 306 0.73 23.53 -5.85
CA LEU A 306 -0.47 23.57 -6.69
C LEU A 306 -0.98 24.99 -6.90
N ALA A 307 -0.84 25.86 -5.89
CA ALA A 307 -1.23 27.27 -5.97
C ALA A 307 -0.23 28.12 -6.77
N MET A 308 1.06 27.68 -6.85
CA MET A 308 2.11 28.37 -7.58
C MET A 308 2.18 27.84 -9.02
N PRO A 309 2.01 28.68 -10.06
CA PRO A 309 2.15 28.24 -11.46
C PRO A 309 3.61 28.01 -11.81
N GLN A 310 3.87 26.94 -12.56
CA GLN A 310 5.20 26.61 -13.08
C GLN A 310 5.66 27.53 -14.24
N ARG A 311 4.82 28.42 -14.75
CA ARG A 311 5.12 29.39 -15.80
C ARG A 311 4.62 30.79 -15.42
N ASP A 312 5.49 31.79 -15.58
CA ASP A 312 5.29 33.18 -15.23
C ASP A 312 4.24 33.90 -16.11
N ARG A 313 2.96 33.61 -15.87
CA ARG A 313 1.87 34.48 -16.26
C ARG A 313 1.24 35.07 -14.99
N LYS A 314 1.49 36.34 -14.72
CA LYS A 314 1.01 37.04 -13.50
C LYS A 314 -0.47 36.81 -13.21
N ASP A 315 -1.30 36.76 -14.25
CA ASP A 315 -2.77 36.57 -14.09
C ASP A 315 -3.15 35.15 -13.67
N SER A 316 -2.46 34.11 -14.15
CA SER A 316 -2.75 32.74 -13.79
C SER A 316 -2.33 32.40 -12.33
N LYS A 317 -1.28 33.05 -11.83
CA LYS A 317 -0.80 32.92 -10.45
C LYS A 317 -1.82 33.49 -9.46
N ARG A 318 -2.32 34.69 -9.76
CA ARG A 318 -3.31 35.38 -8.91
C ARG A 318 -4.65 34.63 -8.87
N MET A 319 -5.06 34.05 -10.00
CA MET A 319 -6.30 33.26 -10.09
C MET A 319 -6.22 31.94 -9.34
N ARG A 320 -5.12 31.20 -9.47
CA ARG A 320 -4.92 29.92 -8.73
C ARG A 320 -4.86 30.14 -7.22
N LEU A 321 -4.13 31.14 -6.78
CA LEU A 321 -4.05 31.50 -5.36
C LEU A 321 -5.44 31.85 -4.79
N LYS A 322 -6.25 32.61 -5.54
CA LYS A 322 -7.62 32.93 -5.14
C LYS A 322 -8.50 31.69 -5.02
N ILE A 323 -8.37 30.73 -5.96
CA ILE A 323 -9.12 29.47 -5.91
C ILE A 323 -8.71 28.65 -4.68
N VAL A 324 -7.42 28.51 -4.39
CA VAL A 324 -6.94 27.77 -3.23
C VAL A 324 -7.42 28.43 -1.92
N ILE A 325 -7.34 29.75 -1.83
CA ILE A 325 -7.82 30.49 -0.67
C ILE A 325 -9.35 30.33 -0.50
N ALA A 326 -10.12 30.39 -1.60
CA ALA A 326 -11.56 30.19 -1.56
C ALA A 326 -11.93 28.78 -1.10
N VAL A 327 -11.23 27.75 -1.60
CA VAL A 327 -11.42 26.35 -1.16
C VAL A 327 -11.08 26.17 0.31
N LEU A 328 -9.96 26.73 0.77
CA LEU A 328 -9.57 26.65 2.18
C LEU A 328 -10.57 27.39 3.10
N ARG A 329 -11.09 28.55 2.69
CA ARG A 329 -12.15 29.25 3.42
C ARG A 329 -13.41 28.41 3.52
N LEU A 330 -13.91 27.85 2.41
CA LEU A 330 -15.07 26.97 2.41
C LEU A 330 -14.88 25.76 3.35
N ILE A 331 -13.68 25.16 3.37
CA ILE A 331 -13.38 24.05 4.28
C ILE A 331 -13.41 24.51 5.74
N VAL A 332 -12.99 25.74 6.05
CA VAL A 332 -12.97 26.27 7.42
C VAL A 332 -14.36 26.73 7.87
N GLU A 333 -15.10 27.40 6.99
CA GLU A 333 -16.38 28.05 7.30
C GLU A 333 -17.58 27.09 7.24
N ASP A 334 -17.55 26.10 6.35
CA ASP A 334 -18.64 25.13 6.17
C ASP A 334 -18.28 23.78 6.82
N ALA A 335 -18.94 23.47 7.94
CA ALA A 335 -18.78 22.17 8.61
C ALA A 335 -19.19 20.99 7.71
N ASP A 336 -20.15 21.18 6.81
CA ASP A 336 -20.59 20.18 5.85
C ASP A 336 -19.57 19.96 4.73
N ALA A 337 -18.80 20.99 4.34
CA ALA A 337 -17.74 20.86 3.36
C ALA A 337 -16.56 20.01 3.89
N LYS A 338 -16.37 19.94 5.21
CA LYS A 338 -15.35 19.10 5.88
C LYS A 338 -15.68 17.61 5.76
N THR A 339 -16.95 17.26 5.63
CA THR A 339 -17.43 15.87 5.58
C THR A 339 -17.72 15.39 4.16
N LYS A 340 -17.91 16.30 3.20
CA LYS A 340 -18.22 15.95 1.80
C LYS A 340 -16.97 15.68 0.99
N ILE A 341 -17.02 14.60 0.24
CA ILE A 341 -15.98 14.20 -0.71
C ILE A 341 -16.07 15.07 -1.97
N GLY A 342 -15.42 16.21 -1.93
CA GLY A 342 -15.35 17.15 -3.03
C GLY A 342 -16.32 18.33 -2.91
N ILE A 343 -15.82 19.52 -3.20
CA ILE A 343 -16.60 20.76 -3.28
C ILE A 343 -17.04 20.90 -4.73
N HIS A 344 -18.34 21.02 -4.96
CA HIS A 344 -18.88 21.20 -6.31
C HIS A 344 -18.39 22.52 -6.91
N LEU A 345 -17.99 22.53 -8.19
CA LEU A 345 -17.43 23.68 -8.89
C LEU A 345 -18.31 24.93 -8.83
N ASN A 346 -19.62 24.76 -8.72
CA ASN A 346 -20.59 25.85 -8.59
C ASN A 346 -20.51 26.57 -7.25
N THR A 347 -20.15 25.86 -6.16
CA THR A 347 -19.96 26.45 -4.82
C THR A 347 -18.69 27.31 -4.74
N ILE A 348 -17.71 27.06 -5.61
CA ILE A 348 -16.47 27.84 -5.67
C ILE A 348 -16.66 29.14 -6.46
N LYS A 349 -17.67 29.20 -7.34
CA LYS A 349 -17.94 30.37 -8.20
C LYS A 349 -18.88 31.41 -7.55
N SER A 350 -19.65 31.02 -6.53
CA SER A 350 -20.45 31.94 -5.71
C SER A 350 -19.58 32.65 -4.64
#